data_a7051efdf3435e790ec8da74728bb7ba
#
_entry.id   a7051efdf3435e790ec8da74728bb7ba
#
_cell.length_a   1.000
_cell.length_b   1.000
_cell.length_c   1.000
_cell.angle_alpha   90.00
_cell.angle_beta   90.00
_cell.angle_gamma   90.00
#
_symmetry.space_group_name_H-M   'P 1'
#
loop_
_entity.id
_entity.type
_entity.pdbx_description
1 polymer ?
#
loop_
_entity_poly.entity_id
_entity_poly.type
_entity_poly.pdbx_seq_one_letter_code
_entity_poly.pdbx_strand_id
1 'polypeptide(L)'
;MTYTKLVITGNPGVGKHTCAKYVVQKIGSGSIVDINKLAISHNAILDKDSKHGLEVNTKKLAKLLSSRLKESRNLIVIVGHLAPYVLDPTDIDIVTVLRRSPYELIRTFEERNYSSCKIMENVASEIIGVSLYDSIQNFGKEKIAEVDTTARRPQAIAMQIVLLLLSLIHI
;
A
#
# COMPACT_ATOMS: atom_id res chain seq x y z
N MET A 1 20.17 7.19 -13.75
CA MET A 1 18.72 7.33 -13.50
C MET A 1 18.39 6.49 -12.29
N THR A 2 18.07 7.12 -11.19
CA THR A 2 17.63 6.45 -9.96
C THR A 2 16.21 5.92 -10.20
N TYR A 3 16.04 4.63 -10.10
CA TYR A 3 14.75 3.98 -10.29
C TYR A 3 13.89 4.17 -9.06
N THR A 4 12.74 4.83 -9.19
CA THR A 4 11.89 5.19 -8.06
C THR A 4 11.10 3.99 -7.55
N LYS A 5 11.16 3.77 -6.23
CA LYS A 5 10.41 2.74 -5.51
C LYS A 5 9.34 3.41 -4.67
N LEU A 6 8.11 3.37 -5.19
CA LEU A 6 6.92 3.93 -4.56
C LEU A 6 6.18 2.84 -3.80
N VAL A 7 5.85 3.08 -2.55
CA VAL A 7 4.89 2.28 -1.78
C VAL A 7 3.54 2.97 -1.77
N ILE A 8 2.46 2.23 -2.04
CA ILE A 8 1.08 2.65 -1.83
C ILE A 8 0.46 1.74 -0.77
N THR A 9 0.29 2.25 0.42
CA THR A 9 -0.25 1.54 1.58
C THR A 9 -1.52 2.20 2.12
N GLY A 10 -2.06 1.70 3.22
CA GLY A 10 -3.30 2.13 3.84
C GLY A 10 -4.21 0.95 4.16
N ASN A 11 -5.29 1.19 4.87
CA ASN A 11 -6.24 0.17 5.32
C ASN A 11 -6.97 -0.53 4.13
N PRO A 12 -7.59 -1.69 4.33
CA PRO A 12 -8.48 -2.28 3.35
C PRO A 12 -9.55 -1.27 2.88
N GLY A 13 -9.95 -1.31 1.61
CA GLY A 13 -11.03 -0.46 1.08
C GLY A 13 -10.65 0.94 0.60
N VAL A 14 -9.44 1.46 0.91
CA VAL A 14 -9.01 2.83 0.52
C VAL A 14 -8.63 3.00 -0.96
N GLY A 15 -8.63 1.94 -1.77
CA GLY A 15 -8.41 2.05 -3.22
C GLY A 15 -6.97 1.86 -3.72
N LYS A 16 -6.06 1.29 -2.92
CA LYS A 16 -4.63 1.11 -3.24
C LYS A 16 -4.35 0.56 -4.65
N HIS A 17 -4.95 -0.58 -4.98
CA HIS A 17 -4.69 -1.27 -6.27
C HIS A 17 -5.16 -0.46 -7.47
N THR A 18 -6.31 0.20 -7.34
CA THR A 18 -6.86 1.06 -8.38
C THR A 18 -5.96 2.26 -8.62
N CYS A 19 -5.52 2.91 -7.54
CA CYS A 19 -4.57 4.03 -7.64
C CYS A 19 -3.25 3.61 -8.27
N ALA A 20 -2.67 2.46 -7.87
CA ALA A 20 -1.42 1.96 -8.43
C ALA A 20 -1.50 1.73 -9.94
N LYS A 21 -2.60 1.14 -10.43
CA LYS A 21 -2.83 0.95 -11.87
C LYS A 21 -2.83 2.28 -12.63
N TYR A 22 -3.54 3.28 -12.12
CA TYR A 22 -3.58 4.61 -12.76
C TYR A 22 -2.24 5.34 -12.67
N VAL A 23 -1.48 5.19 -11.58
CA VAL A 23 -0.12 5.76 -11.46
C VAL A 23 0.79 5.19 -12.55
N VAL A 24 0.88 3.87 -12.69
CA VAL A 24 1.70 3.22 -13.72
C VAL A 24 1.24 3.58 -15.12
N GLN A 25 -0.07 3.59 -15.36
CA GLN A 25 -0.66 4.01 -16.64
C GLN A 25 -0.30 5.46 -16.98
N LYS A 26 -0.33 6.36 -16.01
CA LYS A 26 -0.05 7.78 -16.21
C LYS A 26 1.42 8.06 -16.49
N ILE A 27 2.33 7.31 -15.87
CA ILE A 27 3.78 7.42 -16.09
C ILE A 27 4.18 6.74 -17.41
N GLY A 28 3.38 5.78 -17.91
CA GLY A 28 3.65 5.06 -19.15
C GLY A 28 4.68 3.93 -19.00
N SER A 29 5.30 3.77 -17.85
CA SER A 29 6.28 2.70 -17.56
C SER A 29 6.29 2.36 -16.08
N GLY A 30 6.64 1.11 -15.76
CA GLY A 30 6.74 0.65 -14.38
C GLY A 30 6.04 -0.69 -14.14
N SER A 31 6.27 -1.27 -12.98
CA SER A 31 5.66 -2.53 -12.55
C SER A 31 4.93 -2.37 -11.21
N ILE A 32 3.90 -3.19 -11.01
CA ILE A 32 3.16 -3.24 -9.75
C ILE A 32 3.53 -4.54 -9.03
N VAL A 33 3.97 -4.43 -7.79
CA VAL A 33 4.22 -5.55 -6.88
C VAL A 33 3.15 -5.53 -5.81
N ASP A 34 2.24 -6.49 -5.86
CA ASP A 34 1.20 -6.71 -4.87
C ASP A 34 1.75 -7.64 -3.77
N ILE A 35 1.92 -7.10 -2.56
CA ILE A 35 2.48 -7.83 -1.42
C ILE A 35 1.65 -9.06 -1.07
N ASN A 36 0.31 -8.95 -1.09
CA ASN A 36 -0.57 -10.07 -0.76
C ASN A 36 -0.50 -11.17 -1.81
N LYS A 37 -0.49 -10.82 -3.10
CA LYS A 37 -0.34 -11.79 -4.19
C LYS A 37 1.02 -12.48 -4.12
N LEU A 38 2.07 -11.74 -3.80
CA LEU A 38 3.41 -12.29 -3.65
C LEU A 38 3.46 -13.28 -2.47
N ALA A 39 2.84 -12.96 -1.34
CA ALA A 39 2.74 -13.85 -0.19
C ALA A 39 2.04 -15.17 -0.53
N ILE A 40 0.92 -15.09 -1.28
CA ILE A 40 0.16 -16.28 -1.71
C ILE A 40 0.96 -17.12 -2.69
N SER A 41 1.52 -16.53 -3.73
CA SER A 41 2.21 -17.25 -4.81
C SER A 41 3.50 -17.95 -4.36
N HIS A 42 4.12 -17.47 -3.29
CA HIS A 42 5.36 -18.06 -2.75
C HIS A 42 5.16 -18.82 -1.45
N ASN A 43 3.92 -19.20 -1.10
CA ASN A 43 3.60 -19.91 0.13
C ASN A 43 4.23 -19.26 1.38
N ALA A 44 4.13 -17.92 1.47
CA ALA A 44 4.55 -17.15 2.64
C ALA A 44 3.39 -16.96 3.64
N ILE A 45 2.36 -17.77 3.56
CA ILE A 45 1.23 -17.81 4.48
C ILE A 45 1.52 -18.89 5.51
N LEU A 46 1.45 -18.55 6.81
CA LEU A 46 1.66 -19.47 7.93
C LEU A 46 0.37 -20.18 8.32
N ASP A 47 -0.74 -19.46 8.36
CA ASP A 47 -2.05 -20.01 8.66
C ASP A 47 -3.17 -19.30 7.88
N LYS A 48 -4.23 -20.04 7.60
CA LYS A 48 -5.47 -19.55 6.99
C LYS A 48 -6.60 -19.61 8.02
N ASP A 49 -6.41 -19.05 9.21
CA ASP A 49 -7.52 -18.96 10.13
C ASP A 49 -8.56 -17.97 9.59
N SER A 50 -9.72 -18.50 9.25
CA SER A 50 -10.83 -17.74 8.66
C SER A 50 -11.39 -16.65 9.58
N LYS A 51 -11.06 -16.69 10.87
CA LYS A 51 -11.55 -15.70 11.87
C LYS A 51 -10.66 -14.48 12.01
N HIS A 52 -9.34 -14.63 11.89
CA HIS A 52 -8.38 -13.55 12.16
C HIS A 52 -7.63 -13.05 10.91
N GLY A 53 -7.87 -13.63 9.75
CA GLY A 53 -7.20 -13.26 8.50
C GLY A 53 -6.01 -14.16 8.15
N LEU A 54 -5.19 -13.70 7.20
CA LEU A 54 -4.02 -14.46 6.75
C LEU A 54 -2.82 -14.10 7.62
N GLU A 55 -2.30 -15.07 8.37
CA GLU A 55 -1.01 -14.92 9.03
C GLU A 55 0.12 -15.12 8.03
N VAL A 56 1.05 -14.17 7.95
CA VAL A 56 2.08 -14.13 6.91
C VAL A 56 3.46 -14.25 7.51
N ASN A 57 4.32 -15.05 6.88
CA ASN A 57 5.74 -15.13 7.21
C ASN A 57 6.46 -13.86 6.69
N THR A 58 6.54 -12.85 7.53
CA THR A 58 7.12 -11.54 7.20
C THR A 58 8.58 -11.64 6.80
N LYS A 59 9.38 -12.52 7.44
CA LYS A 59 10.80 -12.71 7.10
C LYS A 59 11.00 -13.29 5.70
N LYS A 60 10.19 -14.28 5.32
CA LYS A 60 10.23 -14.87 3.99
C LYS A 60 9.81 -13.85 2.94
N LEU A 61 8.74 -13.11 3.21
CA LEU A 61 8.20 -12.10 2.31
C LEU A 61 9.17 -10.92 2.13
N ALA A 62 9.83 -10.47 3.19
CA ALA A 62 10.85 -9.43 3.13
C ALA A 62 12.03 -9.81 2.22
N LYS A 63 12.53 -11.05 2.31
CA LYS A 63 13.59 -11.55 1.42
C LYS A 63 13.17 -11.56 -0.04
N LEU A 64 11.95 -12.02 -0.34
CA LEU A 64 11.40 -12.05 -1.69
C LEU A 64 11.26 -10.63 -2.28
N LEU A 65 10.76 -9.70 -1.48
CA LEU A 65 10.62 -8.30 -1.88
C LEU A 65 11.98 -7.65 -2.14
N SER A 66 12.94 -7.79 -1.22
CA SER A 66 14.28 -7.23 -1.38
C SER A 66 14.97 -7.71 -2.67
N SER A 67 14.92 -9.01 -2.97
CA SER A 67 15.48 -9.56 -4.23
C SER A 67 14.81 -8.90 -5.44
N ARG A 68 13.47 -8.81 -5.45
CA ARG A 68 12.72 -8.26 -6.57
C ARG A 68 12.96 -6.76 -6.79
N LEU A 69 13.17 -6.02 -5.69
CA LEU A 69 13.47 -4.58 -5.75
C LEU A 69 14.87 -4.29 -6.30
N LYS A 70 15.84 -5.17 -6.07
CA LYS A 70 17.22 -5.04 -6.58
C LYS A 70 17.33 -5.32 -8.08
N GLU A 71 16.46 -6.16 -8.60
CA GLU A 71 16.47 -6.55 -10.02
C GLU A 71 15.81 -5.52 -10.95
N SER A 72 15.00 -4.64 -10.40
CA SER A 72 14.24 -3.70 -11.22
C SER A 72 15.04 -2.50 -11.66
N ARG A 73 14.89 -2.15 -12.94
CA ARG A 73 15.50 -0.98 -13.59
C ARG A 73 14.48 0.09 -14.00
N ASN A 74 13.26 0.03 -13.48
CA ASN A 74 12.16 0.96 -13.76
C ASN A 74 11.42 1.30 -12.48
N LEU A 75 10.44 2.21 -12.56
CA LEU A 75 9.52 2.47 -11.46
C LEU A 75 8.89 1.16 -10.96
N ILE A 76 8.97 0.94 -9.65
CA ILE A 76 8.20 -0.10 -8.97
C ILE A 76 7.17 0.56 -8.06
N VAL A 77 5.91 0.18 -8.22
CA VAL A 77 4.81 0.53 -7.31
C VAL A 77 4.48 -0.68 -6.45
N ILE A 78 4.82 -0.63 -5.18
CA ILE A 78 4.59 -1.71 -4.22
C ILE A 78 3.27 -1.44 -3.51
N VAL A 79 2.35 -2.40 -3.54
CA VAL A 79 1.00 -2.22 -2.99
C VAL A 79 0.72 -3.23 -1.89
N GLY A 80 0.31 -2.77 -0.72
CA GLY A 80 -0.14 -3.64 0.36
C GLY A 80 -0.12 -2.96 1.73
N HIS A 81 -1.02 -3.41 2.62
CA HIS A 81 -1.07 -2.91 4.00
C HIS A 81 0.08 -3.45 4.87
N LEU A 82 0.71 -4.55 4.45
CA LEU A 82 1.86 -5.14 5.13
C LEU A 82 3.19 -4.44 4.84
N ALA A 83 3.20 -3.44 3.96
CA ALA A 83 4.42 -2.75 3.55
C ALA A 83 5.33 -2.32 4.73
N PRO A 84 4.82 -1.70 5.83
CA PRO A 84 5.65 -1.29 6.95
C PRO A 84 6.36 -2.44 7.68
N TYR A 85 5.89 -3.67 7.53
CA TYR A 85 6.42 -4.84 8.26
C TYR A 85 7.37 -5.71 7.44
N VAL A 86 7.44 -5.48 6.13
CA VAL A 86 8.15 -6.38 5.20
C VAL A 86 9.13 -5.67 4.26
N LEU A 87 9.14 -4.34 4.24
CA LEU A 87 10.04 -3.56 3.40
C LEU A 87 11.15 -2.91 4.23
N ASP A 88 12.36 -2.93 3.69
CA ASP A 88 13.48 -2.18 4.26
C ASP A 88 13.32 -0.70 3.89
N PRO A 89 13.31 0.23 4.85
CA PRO A 89 13.17 1.66 4.59
C PRO A 89 14.27 2.23 3.68
N THR A 90 15.46 1.63 3.65
CA THR A 90 16.56 2.06 2.79
C THR A 90 16.32 1.75 1.31
N ASP A 91 15.46 0.78 1.03
CA ASP A 91 15.09 0.39 -0.33
C ASP A 91 13.95 1.23 -0.92
N ILE A 92 13.31 2.14 -0.15
CA ILE A 92 12.09 2.86 -0.54
C ILE A 92 12.35 4.36 -0.62
N ASP A 93 11.90 4.98 -1.72
CA ASP A 93 12.08 6.41 -1.94
C ASP A 93 10.91 7.22 -1.38
N ILE A 94 9.68 6.76 -1.61
CA ILE A 94 8.47 7.45 -1.14
C ILE A 94 7.37 6.44 -0.77
N VAL A 95 6.60 6.78 0.24
CA VAL A 95 5.45 6.02 0.71
C VAL A 95 4.21 6.91 0.68
N THR A 96 3.20 6.50 -0.06
CA THR A 96 1.88 7.14 -0.06
C THR A 96 0.93 6.32 0.80
N VAL A 97 0.46 6.91 1.89
CA VAL A 97 -0.55 6.31 2.76
C VAL A 97 -1.92 6.84 2.34
N LEU A 98 -2.73 5.98 1.76
CA LEU A 98 -4.10 6.33 1.37
C LEU A 98 -5.02 6.25 2.57
N ARG A 99 -5.81 7.31 2.76
CA ARG A 99 -6.84 7.44 3.78
C ARG A 99 -8.22 7.53 3.13
N ARG A 100 -9.24 7.14 3.85
CA ARG A 100 -10.62 7.26 3.38
C ARG A 100 -11.58 7.46 4.53
N SER A 101 -12.65 8.25 4.31
CA SER A 101 -13.71 8.44 5.29
C SER A 101 -14.21 7.10 5.86
N PRO A 102 -14.31 6.98 7.20
CA PRO A 102 -14.87 5.79 7.85
C PRO A 102 -16.28 5.44 7.34
N TYR A 103 -17.09 6.44 7.06
CA TYR A 103 -18.45 6.24 6.52
C TYR A 103 -18.46 5.60 5.12
N GLU A 104 -17.52 6.00 4.25
CA GLU A 104 -17.37 5.36 2.94
C GLU A 104 -16.80 3.95 3.04
N LEU A 105 -15.93 3.70 4.02
CA LEU A 105 -15.38 2.38 4.27
C LEU A 105 -16.46 1.41 4.75
N ILE A 106 -17.34 1.83 5.67
CA ILE A 106 -18.48 1.02 6.12
C ILE A 106 -19.28 0.53 4.91
N ARG A 107 -19.74 1.44 4.05
CA ARG A 107 -20.51 1.10 2.84
C ARG A 107 -19.75 0.13 1.93
N THR A 108 -18.45 0.39 1.70
CA THR A 108 -17.60 -0.48 0.88
C THR A 108 -17.49 -1.89 1.45
N PHE A 109 -17.43 -2.04 2.77
CA PHE A 109 -17.33 -3.35 3.43
C PHE A 109 -18.67 -4.08 3.49
N GLU A 110 -19.78 -3.36 3.68
CA GLU A 110 -21.14 -3.91 3.58
C GLU A 110 -21.40 -4.48 2.17
N GLU A 111 -21.06 -3.72 1.11
CA GLU A 111 -21.14 -4.18 -0.28
C GLU A 111 -20.29 -5.44 -0.56
N ARG A 112 -19.21 -5.63 0.20
CA ARG A 112 -18.34 -6.83 0.14
C ARG A 112 -18.78 -7.97 1.05
N ASN A 113 -19.92 -7.82 1.72
CA ASN A 113 -20.44 -8.80 2.68
C ASN A 113 -19.46 -9.16 3.80
N TYR A 114 -18.73 -8.17 4.33
CA TYR A 114 -17.88 -8.38 5.50
C TYR A 114 -18.75 -8.52 6.76
N SER A 115 -18.31 -9.35 7.72
CA SER A 115 -18.96 -9.43 9.02
C SER A 115 -18.87 -8.11 9.77
N SER A 116 -19.85 -7.81 10.63
CA SER A 116 -19.86 -6.57 11.42
C SER A 116 -18.59 -6.40 12.26
N CYS A 117 -18.06 -7.48 12.84
CA CYS A 117 -16.81 -7.46 13.59
C CYS A 117 -15.65 -6.97 12.69
N LYS A 118 -15.50 -7.54 11.50
CA LYS A 118 -14.44 -7.18 10.56
C LYS A 118 -14.60 -5.75 10.03
N ILE A 119 -15.83 -5.28 9.87
CA ILE A 119 -16.10 -3.87 9.51
C ILE A 119 -15.61 -2.95 10.61
N MET A 120 -16.00 -3.22 11.87
CA MET A 120 -15.61 -2.42 13.02
C MET A 120 -14.10 -2.38 13.21
N GLU A 121 -13.40 -3.51 13.10
CA GLU A 121 -11.93 -3.58 13.22
C GLU A 121 -11.23 -2.71 12.15
N ASN A 122 -11.63 -2.83 10.89
CA ASN A 122 -11.01 -2.06 9.80
C ASN A 122 -11.32 -0.57 9.90
N VAL A 123 -12.54 -0.21 10.30
CA VAL A 123 -12.96 1.19 10.47
C VAL A 123 -12.25 1.82 11.67
N ALA A 124 -12.16 1.10 12.79
CA ALA A 124 -11.41 1.56 13.97
C ALA A 124 -9.94 1.79 13.62
N SER A 125 -9.30 0.85 12.90
CA SER A 125 -7.93 0.99 12.42
C SER A 125 -7.74 2.25 11.54
N GLU A 126 -8.72 2.60 10.71
CA GLU A 126 -8.68 3.82 9.90
C GLU A 126 -8.82 5.08 10.76
N ILE A 127 -9.75 5.10 11.72
CA ILE A 127 -9.96 6.24 12.63
C ILE A 127 -8.70 6.53 13.44
N ILE A 128 -8.08 5.49 14.01
CA ILE A 128 -6.86 5.60 14.82
C ILE A 128 -5.64 5.95 13.96
N GLY A 129 -5.69 5.66 12.65
CA GLY A 129 -4.58 5.94 11.73
C GLY A 129 -3.44 4.92 11.80
N VAL A 130 -3.73 3.65 12.08
CA VAL A 130 -2.73 2.58 12.25
C VAL A 130 -1.78 2.51 11.06
N SER A 131 -2.30 2.48 9.82
CA SER A 131 -1.44 2.41 8.63
C SER A 131 -0.50 3.61 8.48
N LEU A 132 -0.92 4.80 8.88
CA LEU A 132 -0.09 6.00 8.86
C LEU A 132 0.99 5.92 9.94
N TYR A 133 0.59 5.58 11.16
CA TYR A 133 1.51 5.44 12.29
C TYR A 133 2.62 4.42 11.99
N ASP A 134 2.27 3.22 11.56
CA ASP A 134 3.22 2.15 11.26
C ASP A 134 4.15 2.52 10.09
N SER A 135 3.62 3.23 9.10
CA SER A 135 4.43 3.72 7.98
C SER A 135 5.46 4.76 8.44
N ILE A 136 5.08 5.70 9.31
CA ILE A 136 6.00 6.69 9.86
C ILE A 136 7.07 6.01 10.71
N GLN A 137 6.70 5.04 11.54
CA GLN A 137 7.63 4.32 12.41
C GLN A 137 8.67 3.54 11.61
N ASN A 138 8.29 2.93 10.50
CA ASN A 138 9.23 2.13 9.70
C ASN A 138 10.03 2.96 8.69
N PHE A 139 9.37 3.87 7.94
CA PHE A 139 10.01 4.55 6.80
C PHE A 139 10.56 5.94 7.11
N GLY A 140 10.17 6.53 8.25
CA GLY A 140 10.45 7.93 8.57
C GLY A 140 9.42 8.89 7.98
N LYS A 141 9.12 9.96 8.70
CA LYS A 141 8.09 10.95 8.33
C LYS A 141 8.40 11.66 7.00
N GLU A 142 9.66 11.84 6.69
CA GLU A 142 10.15 12.54 5.51
C GLU A 142 9.84 11.82 4.19
N LYS A 143 9.61 10.49 4.25
CA LYS A 143 9.22 9.69 3.08
C LYS A 143 7.71 9.55 2.91
N ILE A 144 6.91 10.02 3.89
CA ILE A 144 5.47 9.77 3.91
C ILE A 144 4.69 10.91 3.28
N ALA A 145 3.82 10.56 2.35
CA ALA A 145 2.76 11.42 1.84
C ALA A 145 1.39 10.82 2.18
N GLU A 146 0.60 11.52 2.96
CA GLU A 146 -0.79 11.13 3.25
C GLU A 146 -1.72 11.69 2.16
N VAL A 147 -2.58 10.83 1.61
CA VAL A 147 -3.51 11.21 0.55
C VAL A 147 -4.92 10.73 0.89
N ASP A 148 -5.84 11.67 1.06
CA ASP A 148 -7.26 11.39 1.25
C ASP A 148 -7.93 11.03 -0.08
N THR A 149 -8.61 9.88 -0.07
CA THR A 149 -9.34 9.34 -1.22
C THR A 149 -10.85 9.54 -1.14
N THR A 150 -11.34 10.16 -0.07
CA THR A 150 -12.77 10.39 0.20
C THR A 150 -13.40 11.20 -0.93
N ALA A 151 -14.52 10.71 -1.48
CA ALA A 151 -15.28 11.33 -2.56
C ALA A 151 -14.44 11.74 -3.80
N ARG A 152 -13.28 11.12 -4.02
CA ARG A 152 -12.37 11.46 -5.12
C ARG A 152 -12.28 10.35 -6.16
N ARG A 153 -12.15 10.75 -7.42
CA ARG A 153 -11.92 9.81 -8.53
C ARG A 153 -10.49 9.24 -8.46
N PRO A 154 -10.31 7.92 -8.67
CA PRO A 154 -8.99 7.29 -8.61
C PRO A 154 -7.93 7.94 -9.52
N GLN A 155 -8.34 8.46 -10.66
CA GLN A 155 -7.46 9.17 -11.60
C GLN A 155 -6.89 10.47 -11.01
N ALA A 156 -7.72 11.21 -10.26
CA ALA A 156 -7.27 12.45 -9.60
C ALA A 156 -6.28 12.15 -8.46
N ILE A 157 -6.52 11.08 -7.71
CA ILE A 157 -5.61 10.60 -6.66
C ILE A 157 -4.28 10.16 -7.29
N ALA A 158 -4.33 9.36 -8.36
CA ALA A 158 -3.13 8.93 -9.07
C ALA A 158 -2.32 10.12 -9.62
N MET A 159 -2.98 11.16 -10.14
CA MET A 159 -2.31 12.38 -10.59
C MET A 159 -1.58 13.08 -9.43
N GLN A 160 -2.21 13.20 -8.26
CA GLN A 160 -1.55 13.76 -7.08
C GLN A 160 -0.29 12.95 -6.70
N ILE A 161 -0.38 11.61 -6.72
CA ILE A 161 0.77 10.74 -6.43
C ILE A 161 1.88 10.94 -7.46
N VAL A 162 1.54 11.05 -8.75
CA VAL A 162 2.52 11.31 -9.82
C VAL A 162 3.21 12.67 -9.62
N LEU A 163 2.48 13.72 -9.23
CA LEU A 163 3.07 15.02 -8.92
C LEU A 163 4.04 14.96 -7.73
N LEU A 164 3.71 14.20 -6.69
CA LEU A 164 4.62 13.94 -5.56
C LEU A 164 5.91 13.22 -6.03
N LEU A 165 5.80 12.23 -6.91
CA LEU A 165 6.96 11.55 -7.47
C LEU A 165 7.85 12.50 -8.29
N LEU A 166 7.24 13.36 -9.12
CA LEU A 166 7.97 14.31 -9.95
C LEU A 166 8.68 15.37 -9.10
N SER A 167 8.11 15.77 -7.97
CA SER A 167 8.75 16.74 -7.07
C SER A 167 10.04 16.20 -6.43
N LEU A 168 10.16 14.88 -6.25
CA LEU A 168 11.37 14.23 -5.71
C LEU A 168 12.49 14.10 -6.75
N ILE A 169 12.16 14.06 -8.04
CA ILE A 169 13.14 13.91 -9.12
C ILE A 169 13.83 15.23 -9.45
N HIS A 170 13.24 16.35 -9.02
CA HIS A 170 13.74 17.72 -9.33
C HIS A 170 14.50 18.36 -8.15
N ILE A 171 14.79 17.59 -7.09
CA ILE A 171 15.69 17.97 -6.00
C ILE A 171 17.01 17.22 -6.15
#